data_908eb9338a5b3117f9aa4ba7f7f50b08
#
_entry.id   908eb9338a5b3117f9aa4ba7f7f50b08
#
_cell.length_a   1.000
_cell.length_b   1.000
_cell.length_c   1.000
_cell.angle_alpha   90.00
_cell.angle_beta   90.00
_cell.angle_gamma   90.00
#
_symmetry.space_group_name_H-M   'P 1'
#
loop_
_entity.id
_entity.type
_entity.pdbx_description
1 polymer ?
#
loop_
_entity_poly.entity_id
_entity_poly.type
_entity_poly.pdbx_seq_one_letter_code
_entity_poly.pdbx_strand_id
1 'polypeptide(L)'
;MSFFLGALVGLLGMWLLYTGKRRHIKMIEDEKQLLQQEKQIVVEFMHNMVEAVAEGSDRAAMFQRIIHAAILSTGAMSACIFEKRDDDTLKGIAVEGLFPPQRELPEGISARLTTRTQFLETILKSETFEMGEGLIGQVAKSKRAQLIADASNDPRVIQHNDPALKVRSIIVAPVLFQDRLIAVLAVANPADELAFTDTDFSLVESLAEQVGLAVHNSDAMQLQIEK
;
A
#
# COMPACT_ATOMS: atom_id res chain seq x y z
N MET A 1 43.36 44.64 22.82
CA MET A 1 42.15 43.88 23.15
C MET A 1 41.15 43.75 21.98
N SER A 2 41.00 44.75 21.10
CA SER A 2 40.02 44.71 19.99
C SER A 2 40.33 43.66 18.86
N PHE A 3 41.59 43.34 18.63
CA PHE A 3 42.02 42.39 17.59
C PHE A 3 41.58 40.93 17.90
N PHE A 4 41.62 40.52 19.16
CA PHE A 4 41.19 39.20 19.61
C PHE A 4 39.67 39.00 19.51
N LEU A 5 38.90 40.06 19.74
CA LEU A 5 37.42 40.01 19.68
C LEU A 5 36.95 39.84 18.24
N GLY A 6 37.58 40.50 17.27
CA GLY A 6 37.28 40.40 15.86
C GLY A 6 37.62 38.99 15.26
N ALA A 7 38.75 38.41 15.69
CA ALA A 7 39.11 37.06 15.29
C ALA A 7 38.12 35.99 15.81
N LEU A 8 37.64 36.16 17.03
CA LEU A 8 36.69 35.25 17.68
C LEU A 8 35.30 35.29 17.00
N VAL A 9 34.83 36.48 16.63
CA VAL A 9 33.58 36.70 15.90
C VAL A 9 33.70 36.11 14.47
N GLY A 10 34.83 36.29 13.81
CA GLY A 10 35.09 35.71 12.49
C GLY A 10 35.08 34.17 12.52
N LEU A 11 35.72 33.56 13.52
CA LEU A 11 35.74 32.10 13.69
C LEU A 11 34.32 31.55 14.02
N LEU A 12 33.53 32.26 14.84
CA LEU A 12 32.17 31.89 15.16
C LEU A 12 31.25 31.95 13.93
N GLY A 13 31.38 33.01 13.12
CA GLY A 13 30.67 33.16 11.86
C GLY A 13 31.01 32.06 10.86
N MET A 14 32.30 31.72 10.73
CA MET A 14 32.75 30.64 9.84
C MET A 14 32.30 29.27 10.31
N TRP A 15 32.25 29.03 11.62
CA TRP A 15 31.72 27.80 12.23
C TRP A 15 30.21 27.66 11.99
N LEU A 16 29.43 28.73 12.12
CA LEU A 16 28.00 28.77 11.86
C LEU A 16 27.69 28.49 10.37
N LEU A 17 28.45 29.11 9.46
CA LEU A 17 28.33 28.85 8.03
C LEU A 17 28.71 27.41 7.65
N TYR A 18 29.75 26.87 8.27
CA TYR A 18 30.18 25.48 8.04
C TYR A 18 29.16 24.46 8.56
N THR A 19 28.60 24.68 9.76
CA THR A 19 27.56 23.80 10.33
C THR A 19 26.24 23.88 9.56
N GLY A 20 25.86 25.09 9.10
CA GLY A 20 24.70 25.28 8.23
C GLY A 20 24.85 24.54 6.89
N LYS A 21 26.01 24.65 6.27
CA LYS A 21 26.31 23.95 5.00
C LYS A 21 26.34 22.44 5.16
N ARG A 22 26.89 21.92 6.27
CA ARG A 22 26.83 20.48 6.57
C ARG A 22 25.41 19.95 6.79
N ARG A 23 24.55 20.71 7.48
CA ARG A 23 23.14 20.32 7.65
C ARG A 23 22.40 20.26 6.33
N HIS A 24 22.66 21.22 5.43
CA HIS A 24 22.01 21.26 4.13
C HIS A 24 22.46 20.10 3.22
N ILE A 25 23.76 19.78 3.22
CA ILE A 25 24.31 18.64 2.48
C ILE A 25 23.70 17.33 3.02
N LYS A 26 23.62 17.16 4.34
CA LYS A 26 23.06 15.97 4.96
C LYS A 26 21.57 15.78 4.61
N MET A 27 20.77 16.84 4.62
CA MET A 27 19.37 16.79 4.18
C MET A 27 19.22 16.32 2.73
N ILE A 28 20.07 16.82 1.82
CA ILE A 28 20.06 16.42 0.41
C ILE A 28 20.51 14.94 0.25
N GLU A 29 21.48 14.51 1.05
CA GLU A 29 21.93 13.11 1.05
C GLU A 29 20.86 12.17 1.59
N ASP A 30 20.17 12.55 2.66
CA ASP A 30 19.07 11.78 3.26
C ASP A 30 17.89 11.68 2.26
N GLU A 31 17.51 12.78 1.60
CA GLU A 31 16.48 12.80 0.55
C GLU A 31 16.86 11.94 -0.65
N LYS A 32 18.12 12.01 -1.09
CA LYS A 32 18.64 11.18 -2.18
C LYS A 32 18.66 9.69 -1.82
N GLN A 33 19.00 9.35 -0.58
CA GLN A 33 18.96 7.97 -0.10
C GLN A 33 17.53 7.44 -0.06
N LEU A 34 16.56 8.24 0.40
CA LEU A 34 15.15 7.89 0.41
C LEU A 34 14.65 7.58 -1.02
N LEU A 35 14.90 8.49 -1.97
CA LEU A 35 14.57 8.31 -3.39
C LEU A 35 15.24 7.07 -4.01
N GLN A 36 16.47 6.74 -3.59
CA GLN A 36 17.16 5.53 -4.06
C GLN A 36 16.52 4.26 -3.48
N GLN A 37 16.11 4.29 -2.22
CA GLN A 37 15.39 3.17 -1.59
C GLN A 37 14.04 2.93 -2.27
N GLU A 38 13.27 3.98 -2.52
CA GLU A 38 12.00 3.88 -3.27
C GLU A 38 12.20 3.25 -4.65
N LYS A 39 13.20 3.72 -5.40
CA LYS A 39 13.55 3.14 -6.72
C LYS A 39 13.97 1.67 -6.61
N GLN A 40 14.72 1.31 -5.59
CA GLN A 40 15.19 -0.06 -5.39
C GLN A 40 14.01 -1.01 -5.13
N ILE A 41 13.07 -0.59 -4.28
CA ILE A 41 11.85 -1.37 -3.99
C ILE A 41 11.04 -1.58 -5.27
N VAL A 42 10.84 -0.53 -6.07
CA VAL A 42 10.09 -0.62 -7.33
C VAL A 42 10.80 -1.53 -8.34
N VAL A 43 12.13 -1.42 -8.48
CA VAL A 43 12.92 -2.26 -9.39
C VAL A 43 12.89 -3.74 -8.97
N GLU A 44 13.06 -4.01 -7.69
CA GLU A 44 12.99 -5.37 -7.14
C GLU A 44 11.58 -5.97 -7.30
N PHE A 45 10.56 -5.16 -7.04
CA PHE A 45 9.17 -5.54 -7.30
C PHE A 45 8.94 -5.87 -8.78
N MET A 46 9.41 -5.02 -9.70
CA MET A 46 9.30 -5.26 -11.15
C MET A 46 10.02 -6.54 -11.58
N HIS A 47 11.20 -6.80 -11.01
CA HIS A 47 11.95 -8.03 -11.30
C HIS A 47 11.16 -9.26 -10.85
N ASN A 48 10.64 -9.26 -9.63
CA ASN A 48 9.83 -10.35 -9.09
C ASN A 48 8.52 -10.54 -9.88
N MET A 49 7.93 -9.47 -10.41
CA MET A 49 6.72 -9.54 -11.25
C MET A 49 7.02 -10.15 -12.63
N VAL A 50 8.13 -9.76 -13.25
CA VAL A 50 8.57 -10.35 -14.56
C VAL A 50 8.83 -11.83 -14.39
N GLU A 51 9.47 -12.24 -13.30
CA GLU A 51 9.74 -13.65 -12.99
C GLU A 51 8.42 -14.43 -12.78
N ALA A 52 7.46 -13.87 -12.03
CA ALA A 52 6.14 -14.46 -11.83
C ALA A 52 5.36 -14.67 -13.13
N VAL A 53 5.43 -13.70 -14.04
CA VAL A 53 4.80 -13.80 -15.38
C VAL A 53 5.51 -14.85 -16.22
N ALA A 54 6.85 -14.92 -16.20
CA ALA A 54 7.64 -15.90 -16.96
C ALA A 54 7.41 -17.34 -16.49
N GLU A 55 7.13 -17.54 -15.19
CA GLU A 55 6.80 -18.85 -14.61
C GLU A 55 5.36 -19.31 -14.89
N GLY A 56 4.54 -18.51 -15.58
CA GLY A 56 3.13 -18.81 -15.84
C GLY A 56 2.28 -18.86 -14.57
N SER A 57 2.66 -18.06 -13.56
CA SER A 57 1.96 -18.02 -12.28
C SER A 57 0.49 -17.66 -12.45
N ASP A 58 -0.39 -18.35 -11.72
CA ASP A 58 -1.80 -18.01 -11.63
C ASP A 58 -1.97 -16.55 -11.14
N ARG A 59 -2.98 -15.88 -11.66
CA ARG A 59 -3.31 -14.49 -11.36
C ARG A 59 -3.45 -14.23 -9.84
N ALA A 60 -4.01 -15.19 -9.10
CA ALA A 60 -4.11 -15.13 -7.66
C ALA A 60 -2.73 -15.14 -6.98
N ALA A 61 -1.80 -15.96 -7.45
CA ALA A 61 -0.43 -16.00 -6.94
C ALA A 61 0.32 -14.69 -7.22
N MET A 62 0.07 -14.07 -8.38
CA MET A 62 0.63 -12.75 -8.70
C MET A 62 0.11 -11.69 -7.73
N PHE A 63 -1.20 -11.63 -7.49
CA PHE A 63 -1.77 -10.69 -6.53
C PHE A 63 -1.27 -10.94 -5.09
N GLN A 64 -1.01 -12.19 -4.70
CA GLN A 64 -0.43 -12.49 -3.40
C GLN A 64 0.99 -11.91 -3.25
N ARG A 65 1.83 -11.99 -4.28
CA ARG A 65 3.16 -11.37 -4.28
C ARG A 65 3.09 -9.84 -4.17
N ILE A 66 2.09 -9.23 -4.79
CA ILE A 66 1.86 -7.78 -4.76
C ILE A 66 1.51 -7.30 -3.36
N ILE A 67 0.56 -7.95 -2.69
CA ILE A 67 0.20 -7.56 -1.32
C ILE A 67 1.36 -7.77 -0.36
N HIS A 68 2.16 -8.82 -0.54
CA HIS A 68 3.38 -9.04 0.23
C HIS A 68 4.38 -7.89 0.04
N ALA A 69 4.64 -7.47 -1.21
CA ALA A 69 5.50 -6.33 -1.50
C ALA A 69 4.96 -5.02 -0.90
N ALA A 70 3.64 -4.78 -0.96
CA ALA A 70 3.01 -3.61 -0.37
C ALA A 70 3.18 -3.58 1.16
N ILE A 71 3.02 -4.72 1.84
CA ILE A 71 3.26 -4.86 3.29
C ILE A 71 4.73 -4.55 3.63
N LEU A 72 5.68 -5.15 2.91
CA LEU A 72 7.10 -4.95 3.17
C LEU A 72 7.55 -3.51 2.94
N SER A 73 7.01 -2.84 1.92
CA SER A 73 7.41 -1.48 1.57
C SER A 73 6.83 -0.42 2.50
N THR A 74 5.66 -0.65 3.08
CA THR A 74 4.96 0.33 3.93
C THR A 74 5.00 -0.01 5.41
N GLY A 75 5.49 -1.20 5.78
CA GLY A 75 5.40 -1.71 7.15
C GLY A 75 3.95 -1.96 7.60
N ALA A 76 3.00 -2.14 6.68
CA ALA A 76 1.61 -2.42 7.01
C ALA A 76 1.46 -3.78 7.71
N MET A 77 0.48 -3.92 8.60
CA MET A 77 0.16 -5.18 9.26
C MET A 77 -0.67 -6.11 8.38
N SER A 78 -1.35 -5.57 7.39
CA SER A 78 -2.22 -6.34 6.51
C SER A 78 -2.49 -5.63 5.19
N ALA A 79 -2.77 -6.43 4.16
CA ALA A 79 -3.17 -5.95 2.85
C ALA A 79 -4.18 -6.89 2.19
N CYS A 80 -4.97 -6.34 1.26
CA CYS A 80 -5.94 -7.08 0.47
C CYS A 80 -6.02 -6.49 -0.94
N ILE A 81 -6.24 -7.35 -1.94
CA ILE A 81 -6.61 -6.96 -3.30
C ILE A 81 -8.03 -7.41 -3.58
N PHE A 82 -8.84 -6.46 -4.06
CA PHE A 82 -10.19 -6.66 -4.54
C PHE A 82 -10.20 -6.56 -6.06
N GLU A 83 -10.38 -7.69 -6.73
CA GLU A 83 -10.41 -7.77 -8.18
C GLU A 83 -11.77 -7.32 -8.72
N LYS A 84 -11.76 -6.52 -9.79
CA LYS A 84 -12.96 -6.15 -10.52
C LYS A 84 -13.47 -7.35 -11.34
N ARG A 85 -14.74 -7.69 -11.16
CA ARG A 85 -15.43 -8.74 -11.91
C ARG A 85 -16.18 -8.14 -13.11
N ASP A 86 -16.63 -9.02 -14.01
CA ASP A 86 -17.34 -8.63 -15.23
C ASP A 86 -18.70 -7.98 -14.95
N ASP A 87 -19.31 -8.29 -13.81
CA ASP A 87 -20.58 -7.73 -13.33
C ASP A 87 -20.43 -6.36 -12.62
N ASP A 88 -19.28 -5.69 -12.77
CA ASP A 88 -18.93 -4.43 -12.12
C ASP A 88 -18.86 -4.50 -10.60
N THR A 89 -18.70 -5.69 -10.04
CA THR A 89 -18.45 -5.88 -8.61
C THR A 89 -16.95 -6.05 -8.33
N LEU A 90 -16.59 -5.91 -7.05
CA LEU A 90 -15.24 -6.12 -6.52
C LEU A 90 -15.26 -7.33 -5.60
N LYS A 91 -14.30 -8.25 -5.75
CA LYS A 91 -14.17 -9.44 -4.91
C LYS A 91 -12.77 -9.58 -4.38
N GLY A 92 -12.61 -9.86 -3.08
CA GLY A 92 -11.33 -10.16 -2.47
C GLY A 92 -10.70 -11.42 -3.10
N ILE A 93 -9.47 -11.30 -3.63
CA ILE A 93 -8.78 -12.41 -4.29
C ILE A 93 -7.49 -12.79 -3.58
N ALA A 94 -6.80 -11.83 -3.00
CA ALA A 94 -5.56 -12.02 -2.25
C ALA A 94 -5.63 -11.23 -0.95
N VAL A 95 -5.21 -11.86 0.15
CA VAL A 95 -5.16 -11.22 1.48
C VAL A 95 -3.95 -11.72 2.25
N GLU A 96 -3.32 -10.82 3.01
CA GLU A 96 -2.23 -11.14 3.91
C GLU A 96 -2.41 -10.36 5.22
N GLY A 97 -2.10 -11.01 6.34
CA GLY A 97 -2.34 -10.48 7.67
C GLY A 97 -3.80 -10.50 8.07
N LEU A 98 -4.13 -9.77 9.15
CA LEU A 98 -5.51 -9.61 9.63
C LEU A 98 -6.17 -8.39 8.98
N PHE A 99 -6.37 -8.44 7.66
CA PHE A 99 -7.06 -7.34 6.98
C PHE A 99 -8.51 -7.25 7.46
N PRO A 100 -8.96 -6.10 7.95
CA PRO A 100 -10.30 -5.95 8.52
C PRO A 100 -11.38 -6.14 7.44
N PRO A 101 -12.39 -6.98 7.68
CA PRO A 101 -13.53 -7.11 6.77
C PRO A 101 -14.19 -5.76 6.52
N GLN A 102 -14.65 -5.54 5.29
CA GLN A 102 -15.26 -4.27 4.89
C GLN A 102 -16.79 -4.28 5.05
N ARG A 103 -17.31 -5.27 5.75
CA ARG A 103 -18.71 -5.41 6.19
C ARG A 103 -18.78 -5.81 7.65
N GLU A 104 -19.92 -5.54 8.27
CA GLU A 104 -20.18 -6.00 9.64
C GLU A 104 -20.14 -7.52 9.71
N LEU A 105 -19.40 -8.04 10.68
CA LEU A 105 -19.36 -9.47 10.94
C LEU A 105 -20.63 -9.89 11.65
N PRO A 106 -21.28 -11.00 11.23
CA PRO A 106 -22.42 -11.56 11.95
C PRO A 106 -22.04 -11.90 13.39
N GLU A 107 -22.95 -11.59 14.34
CA GLU A 107 -22.74 -11.87 15.75
C GLU A 107 -22.49 -13.37 16.00
N GLY A 108 -21.46 -13.68 16.78
CA GLY A 108 -21.15 -15.06 17.22
C GLY A 108 -20.19 -15.85 16.33
N ILE A 109 -19.68 -15.28 15.23
CA ILE A 109 -18.76 -16.00 14.34
C ILE A 109 -17.33 -16.05 14.90
N SER A 110 -16.91 -15.08 15.69
CA SER A 110 -15.53 -14.97 16.20
C SER A 110 -15.07 -16.12 17.09
N ALA A 111 -15.97 -16.99 17.57
CA ALA A 111 -15.65 -18.04 18.54
C ALA A 111 -15.36 -19.44 17.94
N ARG A 112 -15.58 -19.68 16.65
CA ARG A 112 -15.61 -21.06 16.09
C ARG A 112 -14.52 -21.44 15.11
N LEU A 113 -13.56 -20.56 14.80
CA LEU A 113 -12.61 -20.86 13.73
C LEU A 113 -11.20 -21.11 14.25
N THR A 114 -10.62 -22.19 13.79
CA THR A 114 -9.37 -22.80 14.24
C THR A 114 -8.13 -21.93 13.99
N THR A 115 -8.22 -20.99 13.04
CA THR A 115 -7.25 -19.89 12.88
C THR A 115 -7.98 -18.64 12.40
N ARG A 116 -7.81 -17.55 13.14
CA ARG A 116 -8.44 -16.26 12.88
C ARG A 116 -8.11 -15.72 11.47
N THR A 117 -6.89 -15.93 11.01
CA THR A 117 -6.42 -15.52 9.69
C THR A 117 -7.15 -16.23 8.56
N GLN A 118 -7.29 -17.55 8.62
CA GLN A 118 -8.03 -18.33 7.61
C GLN A 118 -9.50 -17.95 7.51
N PHE A 119 -10.08 -17.58 8.65
CA PHE A 119 -11.48 -17.13 8.69
C PHE A 119 -11.64 -15.78 7.97
N LEU A 120 -10.81 -14.81 8.29
CA LEU A 120 -10.86 -13.49 7.65
C LEU A 120 -10.59 -13.60 6.14
N GLU A 121 -9.63 -14.44 5.76
CA GLU A 121 -9.36 -14.73 4.35
C GLU A 121 -10.60 -15.32 3.65
N THR A 122 -11.29 -16.26 4.28
CA THR A 122 -12.51 -16.86 3.73
C THR A 122 -13.61 -15.82 3.58
N ILE A 123 -13.80 -14.95 4.58
CA ILE A 123 -14.79 -13.87 4.51
C ILE A 123 -14.45 -12.91 3.39
N LEU A 124 -13.23 -12.36 3.37
CA LEU A 124 -12.80 -11.38 2.37
C LEU A 124 -12.90 -11.93 0.94
N LYS A 125 -12.58 -13.21 0.73
CA LYS A 125 -12.74 -13.88 -0.57
C LYS A 125 -14.20 -14.21 -0.91
N SER A 126 -15.12 -14.20 0.06
CA SER A 126 -16.55 -14.42 -0.17
C SER A 126 -17.32 -13.12 -0.34
N GLU A 127 -16.81 -12.00 0.15
CA GLU A 127 -17.45 -10.69 0.04
C GLU A 127 -17.40 -10.14 -1.39
N THR A 128 -18.49 -9.51 -1.79
CA THR A 128 -18.60 -8.82 -3.07
C THR A 128 -19.12 -7.40 -2.80
N PHE A 129 -18.44 -6.39 -3.35
CA PHE A 129 -18.77 -4.98 -3.19
C PHE A 129 -19.21 -4.39 -4.52
N GLU A 130 -20.18 -3.48 -4.48
CA GLU A 130 -20.55 -2.68 -5.65
C GLU A 130 -19.61 -1.50 -5.86
N MET A 131 -19.50 -1.06 -7.10
CA MET A 131 -18.76 0.17 -7.43
C MET A 131 -19.40 1.37 -6.74
N GLY A 132 -18.65 2.01 -5.83
CA GLY A 132 -19.10 3.13 -5.00
C GLY A 132 -19.53 2.74 -3.59
N GLU A 133 -19.59 1.47 -3.23
CA GLU A 133 -19.90 0.98 -1.89
C GLU A 133 -18.68 1.09 -0.97
N GLY A 134 -18.84 1.77 0.18
CA GLY A 134 -17.76 1.96 1.16
C GLY A 134 -16.54 2.66 0.59
N LEU A 135 -15.40 2.56 1.29
CA LEU A 135 -14.14 3.17 0.84
C LEU A 135 -13.59 2.48 -0.41
N ILE A 136 -13.59 1.15 -0.42
CA ILE A 136 -13.05 0.34 -1.53
C ILE A 136 -13.80 0.62 -2.83
N GLY A 137 -15.15 0.56 -2.80
CA GLY A 137 -15.98 0.83 -3.97
C GLY A 137 -15.90 2.29 -4.45
N GLN A 138 -15.72 3.26 -3.54
CA GLN A 138 -15.51 4.66 -3.91
C GLN A 138 -14.19 4.89 -4.64
N VAL A 139 -13.09 4.27 -4.19
CA VAL A 139 -11.79 4.31 -4.87
C VAL A 139 -11.90 3.64 -6.25
N ALA A 140 -12.57 2.49 -6.33
CA ALA A 140 -12.83 1.81 -7.60
C ALA A 140 -13.57 2.71 -8.61
N LYS A 141 -14.62 3.39 -8.15
CA LYS A 141 -15.46 4.27 -8.98
C LYS A 141 -14.75 5.56 -9.39
N SER A 142 -14.06 6.20 -8.44
CA SER A 142 -13.35 7.46 -8.70
C SER A 142 -12.03 7.28 -9.43
N LYS A 143 -11.43 6.07 -9.37
CA LYS A 143 -10.10 5.74 -9.89
C LYS A 143 -9.01 6.64 -9.29
N ARG A 144 -9.17 7.06 -8.05
CA ARG A 144 -8.23 7.91 -7.31
C ARG A 144 -7.85 7.24 -6.02
N ALA A 145 -6.55 7.12 -5.78
CA ALA A 145 -6.03 6.62 -4.52
C ALA A 145 -6.42 7.53 -3.36
N GLN A 146 -6.56 6.95 -2.17
CA GLN A 146 -6.90 7.66 -0.94
C GLN A 146 -6.04 7.16 0.22
N LEU A 147 -5.52 8.11 0.99
CA LEU A 147 -4.92 7.91 2.30
C LEU A 147 -5.91 8.41 3.36
N ILE A 148 -6.29 7.52 4.28
CA ILE A 148 -7.06 7.88 5.47
C ILE A 148 -6.13 7.70 6.67
N ALA A 149 -5.50 8.78 7.10
CA ALA A 149 -4.52 8.76 8.20
C ALA A 149 -5.17 8.43 9.56
N ASP A 150 -6.39 8.93 9.80
CA ASP A 150 -7.24 8.57 10.94
C ASP A 150 -8.56 7.98 10.44
N ALA A 151 -8.59 6.65 10.34
CA ALA A 151 -9.74 5.91 9.89
C ALA A 151 -10.80 5.68 10.99
N SER A 152 -10.50 6.03 12.24
CA SER A 152 -11.39 5.74 13.39
C SER A 152 -12.73 6.48 13.30
N ASN A 153 -12.74 7.63 12.63
CA ASN A 153 -13.89 8.50 12.49
C ASN A 153 -14.39 8.63 11.04
N ASP A 154 -13.80 7.90 10.08
CA ASP A 154 -14.26 7.95 8.70
C ASP A 154 -15.47 7.03 8.51
N PRO A 155 -16.66 7.56 8.13
CA PRO A 155 -17.90 6.78 8.01
C PRO A 155 -17.86 5.74 6.90
N ARG A 156 -16.88 5.79 6.01
CA ARG A 156 -16.69 4.84 4.90
C ARG A 156 -15.92 3.60 5.33
N VAL A 157 -15.28 3.65 6.51
CA VAL A 157 -14.47 2.56 7.06
C VAL A 157 -15.24 1.86 8.15
N ILE A 158 -15.47 0.56 7.97
CA ILE A 158 -16.15 -0.26 8.98
C ILE A 158 -15.22 -0.47 10.17
N GLN A 159 -15.71 -0.12 11.37
CA GLN A 159 -15.01 -0.36 12.61
C GLN A 159 -15.59 -1.59 13.33
N HIS A 160 -14.73 -2.54 13.64
CA HIS A 160 -15.11 -3.74 14.36
C HIS A 160 -14.92 -3.60 15.87
N ASN A 161 -15.75 -4.26 16.66
CA ASN A 161 -15.62 -4.29 18.12
C ASN A 161 -14.32 -4.99 18.58
N ASP A 162 -13.82 -5.91 17.76
CA ASP A 162 -12.55 -6.60 18.02
C ASP A 162 -11.37 -5.66 17.82
N PRO A 163 -10.53 -5.43 18.85
CA PRO A 163 -9.38 -4.52 18.76
C PRO A 163 -8.38 -4.89 17.65
N ALA A 164 -8.24 -6.18 17.33
CA ALA A 164 -7.33 -6.64 16.29
C ALA A 164 -7.83 -6.37 14.86
N LEU A 165 -9.11 -6.03 14.71
CA LEU A 165 -9.74 -5.68 13.43
C LEU A 165 -10.04 -4.18 13.31
N LYS A 166 -9.62 -3.37 14.28
CA LYS A 166 -9.77 -1.92 14.19
C LYS A 166 -8.88 -1.35 13.09
N VAL A 167 -9.47 -0.53 12.25
CA VAL A 167 -8.73 0.24 11.25
C VAL A 167 -8.33 1.57 11.85
N ARG A 168 -7.02 1.80 11.99
CA ARG A 168 -6.46 3.08 12.48
C ARG A 168 -6.09 3.98 11.32
N SER A 169 -5.38 3.42 10.35
CA SER A 169 -4.97 4.11 9.14
C SER A 169 -5.04 3.14 7.97
N ILE A 170 -5.43 3.62 6.79
CA ILE A 170 -5.59 2.79 5.59
C ILE A 170 -5.21 3.58 4.34
N ILE A 171 -4.54 2.93 3.41
CA ILE A 171 -4.33 3.41 2.05
C ILE A 171 -5.08 2.50 1.10
N VAL A 172 -5.80 3.09 0.16
CA VAL A 172 -6.54 2.36 -0.87
C VAL A 172 -6.18 2.95 -2.23
N ALA A 173 -5.67 2.14 -3.14
CA ALA A 173 -5.23 2.57 -4.45
C ALA A 173 -5.87 1.74 -5.58
N PRO A 174 -6.36 2.36 -6.66
CA PRO A 174 -6.88 1.64 -7.80
C PRO A 174 -5.74 1.06 -8.63
N VAL A 175 -5.87 -0.20 -9.02
CA VAL A 175 -4.97 -0.86 -9.97
C VAL A 175 -5.55 -0.64 -11.36
N LEU A 176 -4.89 0.19 -12.15
CA LEU A 176 -5.36 0.62 -13.46
C LEU A 176 -4.41 0.14 -14.57
N PHE A 177 -4.97 -0.27 -15.71
CA PHE A 177 -4.24 -0.31 -16.95
C PHE A 177 -4.89 0.67 -17.94
N GLN A 178 -4.13 1.67 -18.38
CA GLN A 178 -4.66 2.84 -19.05
C GLN A 178 -5.76 3.49 -18.19
N ASP A 179 -7.02 3.49 -18.62
CA ASP A 179 -8.14 4.00 -17.81
C ASP A 179 -9.10 2.89 -17.33
N ARG A 180 -8.71 1.62 -17.51
CA ARG A 180 -9.51 0.46 -17.11
C ARG A 180 -9.12 0.01 -15.70
N LEU A 181 -10.10 -0.05 -14.81
CA LEU A 181 -9.91 -0.64 -13.47
C LEU A 181 -9.77 -2.16 -13.58
N ILE A 182 -8.69 -2.68 -13.00
CA ILE A 182 -8.42 -4.12 -12.88
C ILE A 182 -8.76 -4.61 -11.47
N ALA A 183 -8.30 -3.86 -10.45
CA ALA A 183 -8.45 -4.21 -9.06
C ALA A 183 -8.33 -2.97 -8.16
N VAL A 184 -8.50 -3.15 -6.86
CA VAL A 184 -8.20 -2.17 -5.82
C VAL A 184 -7.25 -2.81 -4.82
N LEU A 185 -6.10 -2.19 -4.57
CA LEU A 185 -5.15 -2.55 -3.53
C LEU A 185 -5.46 -1.75 -2.27
N ALA A 186 -5.56 -2.41 -1.13
CA ALA A 186 -5.71 -1.79 0.16
C ALA A 186 -4.67 -2.31 1.15
N VAL A 187 -4.02 -1.40 1.90
CA VAL A 187 -3.11 -1.70 3.00
C VAL A 187 -3.60 -1.03 4.27
N ALA A 188 -3.56 -1.74 5.39
CA ALA A 188 -4.11 -1.26 6.64
C ALA A 188 -3.14 -1.41 7.81
N ASN A 189 -3.16 -0.40 8.68
CA ASN A 189 -2.49 -0.36 9.96
C ASN A 189 -0.96 -0.55 9.88
N PRO A 190 -0.15 0.52 9.94
CA PRO A 190 1.29 0.40 10.14
C PRO A 190 1.64 -0.36 11.43
N ALA A 191 2.70 -1.16 11.39
CA ALA A 191 3.12 -2.00 12.51
C ALA A 191 3.65 -1.20 13.71
N ASP A 192 4.13 0.02 13.47
CA ASP A 192 4.61 0.97 14.49
C ASP A 192 3.48 1.71 15.21
N GLU A 193 2.20 1.38 14.89
CA GLU A 193 0.99 1.99 15.45
C GLU A 193 0.78 3.48 15.09
N LEU A 194 1.64 4.07 14.26
CA LEU A 194 1.45 5.41 13.73
C LEU A 194 0.44 5.42 12.57
N ALA A 195 0.18 6.59 11.99
CA ALA A 195 -0.57 6.68 10.75
C ALA A 195 0.36 6.48 9.55
N PHE A 196 -0.17 5.98 8.42
CA PHE A 196 0.55 6.03 7.16
C PHE A 196 0.90 7.47 6.78
N THR A 197 2.07 7.63 6.16
CA THR A 197 2.59 8.92 5.69
C THR A 197 2.28 9.13 4.21
N ASP A 198 2.53 10.35 3.71
CA ASP A 198 2.47 10.66 2.26
C ASP A 198 3.49 9.84 1.46
N THR A 199 4.62 9.45 2.07
CA THR A 199 5.60 8.56 1.44
C THR A 199 5.02 7.16 1.24
N ASP A 200 4.37 6.59 2.26
CA ASP A 200 3.71 5.29 2.16
C ASP A 200 2.59 5.33 1.11
N PHE A 201 1.85 6.43 1.07
CA PHE A 201 0.81 6.65 0.07
C PHE A 201 1.37 6.63 -1.35
N SER A 202 2.46 7.38 -1.60
CA SER A 202 3.13 7.42 -2.91
C SER A 202 3.68 6.05 -3.32
N LEU A 203 4.21 5.27 -2.37
CA LEU A 203 4.70 3.91 -2.62
C LEU A 203 3.55 2.98 -3.05
N VAL A 204 2.43 2.98 -2.32
CA VAL A 204 1.28 2.14 -2.65
C VAL A 204 0.68 2.53 -3.99
N GLU A 205 0.58 3.82 -4.29
CA GLU A 205 0.10 4.32 -5.58
C GLU A 205 1.00 3.87 -6.73
N SER A 206 2.32 4.03 -6.59
CA SER A 206 3.30 3.56 -7.57
C SER A 206 3.26 2.04 -7.77
N LEU A 207 3.10 1.26 -6.70
CA LEU A 207 2.93 -0.18 -6.78
C LEU A 207 1.66 -0.54 -7.56
N ALA A 208 0.54 0.10 -7.26
CA ALA A 208 -0.74 -0.16 -7.93
C ALA A 208 -0.67 0.12 -9.44
N GLU A 209 0.02 1.19 -9.85
CA GLU A 209 0.26 1.52 -11.26
C GLU A 209 1.09 0.43 -11.98
N GLN A 210 2.19 -0.03 -11.37
CA GLN A 210 3.06 -1.07 -11.94
C GLN A 210 2.32 -2.40 -12.06
N VAL A 211 1.50 -2.73 -11.07
CA VAL A 211 0.64 -3.94 -11.07
C VAL A 211 -0.32 -3.94 -12.24
N GLY A 212 -0.96 -2.82 -12.52
CA GLY A 212 -1.89 -2.70 -13.65
C GLY A 212 -1.25 -3.09 -14.98
N LEU A 213 -0.02 -2.63 -15.23
CA LEU A 213 0.75 -2.99 -16.41
C LEU A 213 1.13 -4.47 -16.44
N ALA A 214 1.60 -5.02 -15.31
CA ALA A 214 2.03 -6.40 -15.21
C ALA A 214 0.88 -7.38 -15.42
N VAL A 215 -0.28 -7.15 -14.83
CA VAL A 215 -1.50 -7.95 -14.99
C VAL A 215 -1.95 -7.95 -16.45
N HIS A 216 -1.98 -6.78 -17.09
CA HIS A 216 -2.36 -6.69 -18.50
C HIS A 216 -1.41 -7.48 -19.40
N ASN A 217 -0.11 -7.40 -19.16
CA ASN A 217 0.89 -8.14 -19.94
C ASN A 217 0.73 -9.66 -19.76
N SER A 218 0.46 -10.11 -18.54
CA SER A 218 0.19 -11.52 -18.23
C SER A 218 -1.04 -12.04 -18.97
N ASP A 219 -2.15 -11.30 -18.91
CA ASP A 219 -3.40 -11.66 -19.61
C ASP A 219 -3.18 -11.74 -21.14
N ALA A 220 -2.41 -10.80 -21.72
CA ALA A 220 -2.09 -10.78 -23.14
C ALA A 220 -1.24 -11.98 -23.58
N MET A 221 -0.29 -12.41 -22.73
CA MET A 221 0.52 -13.61 -23.00
C MET A 221 -0.31 -14.89 -22.93
N GLN A 222 -1.19 -15.05 -21.96
CA GLN A 222 -2.05 -16.22 -21.84
C GLN A 222 -2.96 -16.38 -23.07
N LEU A 223 -3.55 -15.30 -23.57
CA LEU A 223 -4.36 -15.31 -24.78
C LEU A 223 -3.59 -15.68 -26.07
N GLN A 224 -2.26 -15.55 -26.08
CA GLN A 224 -1.41 -15.97 -27.21
C GLN A 224 -1.06 -17.45 -27.16
N ILE A 225 -1.01 -18.06 -25.97
CA ILE A 225 -0.67 -19.47 -25.76
C ILE A 225 -1.88 -20.38 -26.10
N GLU A 226 -3.11 -19.89 -25.91
CA GLU A 226 -4.35 -20.62 -26.16
C GLU A 226 -4.79 -20.62 -27.64
N LYS A 227 -4.07 -19.94 -28.53
CA LYS A 227 -4.33 -19.90 -29.99
C LYS A 227 -3.40 -20.81 -30.76
#